data_ab5f44adf9d22f85e8bda6990e455918
#
_entry.id   ab5f44adf9d22f85e8bda6990e455918
#
_cell.length_a   1.000
_cell.length_b   1.000
_cell.length_c   1.000
_cell.angle_alpha   90.00
_cell.angle_beta   90.00
_cell.angle_gamma   90.00
#
_symmetry.space_group_name_H-M   'P 1'
#
loop_
_entity.id
_entity.type
_entity.pdbx_description
1 polymer ?
#
loop_
_entity_poly.entity_id
_entity_poly.type
_entity_poly.pdbx_seq_one_letter_code
_entity_poly.pdbx_strand_id
1 'polypeptide(L)'
;MNKKPKYWNTAKKYLSNKDKVMSSLISKYKSPSEAVLTSRKDIFFSLCKSIIGQQISVAAANSVFLKFKKKCNNKINAKTISKLSSVQLKNCGLSRLKVRGIKNLANQTLDKSFNPRLIPKMSDEEAIIYLSQLRQIGRWSAEMILLFTYNRSNIWPIQDIGLLRGISKN
;
A
#
# COMPACT_ATOMS: atom_id res chain seq x y z
N MET A 1 -10.57 1.13 15.64
CA MET A 1 -11.64 1.32 14.63
C MET A 1 -11.09 2.06 13.45
N ASN A 2 -11.18 1.48 12.26
CA ASN A 2 -10.80 2.14 11.00
C ASN A 2 -11.87 3.19 10.68
N LYS A 3 -11.54 4.47 10.83
CA LYS A 3 -12.50 5.55 10.55
C LYS A 3 -12.49 5.87 9.04
N LYS A 4 -13.68 5.99 8.46
CA LYS A 4 -13.87 6.54 7.10
C LYS A 4 -13.21 7.93 7.02
N PRO A 5 -12.61 8.31 5.88
CA PRO A 5 -12.17 9.69 5.66
C PRO A 5 -13.33 10.66 5.89
N LYS A 6 -13.07 11.81 6.49
CA LYS A 6 -14.11 12.81 6.80
C LYS A 6 -14.91 13.25 5.56
N TYR A 7 -14.24 13.33 4.41
CA TYR A 7 -14.84 13.74 3.14
C TYR A 7 -15.65 12.63 2.44
N TRP A 8 -15.63 11.38 2.90
CA TRP A 8 -16.16 10.22 2.18
C TRP A 8 -17.64 10.38 1.76
N ASN A 9 -18.50 10.73 2.70
CA ASN A 9 -19.93 10.88 2.41
C ASN A 9 -20.22 12.10 1.55
N THR A 10 -19.52 13.21 1.77
CA THR A 10 -19.63 14.43 0.95
C THR A 10 -19.20 14.17 -0.48
N ALA A 11 -18.07 13.46 -0.67
CA ALA A 11 -17.60 13.08 -1.99
C ALA A 11 -18.59 12.17 -2.72
N LYS A 12 -19.16 11.16 -2.05
CA LYS A 12 -20.17 10.28 -2.66
C LYS A 12 -21.40 11.07 -3.11
N LYS A 13 -21.91 11.96 -2.27
CA LYS A 13 -23.07 12.82 -2.62
C LYS A 13 -22.75 13.70 -3.83
N TYR A 14 -21.58 14.34 -3.84
CA TYR A 14 -21.15 15.19 -4.94
C TYR A 14 -21.05 14.39 -6.25
N LEU A 15 -20.36 13.26 -6.24
CA LEU A 15 -20.18 12.41 -7.41
C LEU A 15 -21.51 11.85 -7.94
N SER A 16 -22.41 11.42 -7.05
CA SER A 16 -23.74 10.94 -7.45
C SER A 16 -24.59 12.00 -8.14
N ASN A 17 -24.40 13.27 -7.77
CA ASN A 17 -25.15 14.38 -8.39
C ASN A 17 -24.53 14.85 -9.72
N LYS A 18 -23.23 14.59 -9.95
CA LYS A 18 -22.50 15.09 -11.12
C LYS A 18 -22.37 14.07 -12.24
N ASP A 19 -22.44 12.78 -11.92
CA ASP A 19 -22.14 11.70 -12.87
C ASP A 19 -23.08 10.52 -12.68
N LYS A 20 -23.79 10.12 -13.75
CA LYS A 20 -24.77 9.04 -13.73
C LYS A 20 -24.13 7.67 -13.50
N VAL A 21 -22.94 7.42 -14.05
CA VAL A 21 -22.19 6.16 -13.88
C VAL A 21 -21.75 6.05 -12.42
N MET A 22 -21.17 7.12 -11.86
CA MET A 22 -20.78 7.17 -10.46
C MET A 22 -21.97 7.01 -9.52
N SER A 23 -23.13 7.60 -9.84
CA SER A 23 -24.38 7.43 -9.08
C SER A 23 -24.81 5.96 -9.04
N SER A 24 -24.79 5.29 -10.19
CA SER A 24 -25.10 3.86 -10.30
C SER A 24 -24.13 2.99 -9.49
N LEU A 25 -22.82 3.21 -9.64
CA LEU A 25 -21.79 2.49 -8.91
C LEU A 25 -21.92 2.67 -7.39
N ILE A 26 -22.09 3.92 -6.93
CA ILE A 26 -22.26 4.23 -5.51
C ILE A 26 -23.50 3.55 -4.94
N SER A 27 -24.59 3.48 -5.72
CA SER A 27 -25.81 2.79 -5.33
C SER A 27 -25.66 1.28 -5.27
N LYS A 28 -24.95 0.70 -6.23
CA LYS A 28 -24.68 -0.74 -6.32
C LYS A 28 -23.80 -1.26 -5.17
N TYR A 29 -22.80 -0.48 -4.78
CA TYR A 29 -21.82 -0.87 -3.74
C TYR A 29 -22.06 -0.16 -2.40
N LYS A 30 -23.30 -0.18 -1.91
CA LYS A 30 -23.66 0.30 -0.56
C LYS A 30 -23.19 -0.69 0.52
N SER A 31 -23.15 -0.21 1.78
CA SER A 31 -22.93 -1.09 2.95
C SER A 31 -23.87 -2.32 2.91
N PRO A 32 -23.38 -3.56 3.19
CA PRO A 32 -22.06 -3.89 3.75
C PRO A 32 -20.92 -4.05 2.72
N SER A 33 -21.20 -4.05 1.42
CA SER A 33 -20.19 -4.26 0.36
C SER A 33 -19.37 -3.02 0.00
N GLU A 34 -19.59 -1.91 0.69
CA GLU A 34 -18.85 -0.67 0.45
C GLU A 34 -17.36 -0.83 0.82
N ALA A 35 -16.50 -0.75 -0.20
CA ALA A 35 -15.06 -0.70 0.01
C ALA A 35 -14.64 0.69 0.49
N VAL A 36 -14.41 0.84 1.78
CA VAL A 36 -13.98 2.11 2.37
C VAL A 36 -12.47 2.15 2.51
N LEU A 37 -11.86 3.24 2.06
CA LEU A 37 -10.45 3.51 2.31
C LEU A 37 -10.24 3.73 3.81
N THR A 38 -9.39 2.91 4.40
CA THR A 38 -9.02 3.01 5.82
C THR A 38 -7.52 3.22 5.92
N SER A 39 -7.09 4.30 6.59
CA SER A 39 -5.66 4.56 6.73
C SER A 39 -4.98 3.47 7.55
N ARG A 40 -3.81 3.06 7.12
CA ARG A 40 -2.94 2.16 7.87
C ARG A 40 -1.93 3.01 8.64
N LYS A 41 -1.82 2.79 9.95
CA LYS A 41 -0.91 3.58 10.80
C LYS A 41 0.57 3.25 10.59
N ASP A 42 0.88 2.04 10.14
CA ASP A 42 2.27 1.55 10.02
C ASP A 42 2.69 1.50 8.54
N ILE A 43 3.46 2.50 8.14
CA ILE A 43 4.01 2.58 6.79
C ILE A 43 5.06 1.49 6.52
N PHE A 44 5.90 1.14 7.50
CA PHE A 44 6.91 0.11 7.31
C PHE A 44 6.26 -1.24 6.99
N PHE A 45 5.20 -1.57 7.73
CA PHE A 45 4.36 -2.73 7.44
C PHE A 45 3.73 -2.66 6.03
N SER A 46 3.20 -1.50 5.65
CA SER A 46 2.57 -1.29 4.35
C SER A 46 3.56 -1.47 3.20
N LEU A 47 4.78 -0.94 3.33
CA LEU A 47 5.86 -1.10 2.36
C LEU A 47 6.29 -2.57 2.23
N CYS A 48 6.49 -3.28 3.35
CA CYS A 48 6.77 -4.70 3.32
C CYS A 48 5.67 -5.49 2.61
N LYS A 49 4.40 -5.21 2.91
CA LYS A 49 3.26 -5.87 2.28
C LYS A 49 3.18 -5.57 0.79
N SER A 50 3.47 -4.33 0.37
CA SER A 50 3.55 -3.93 -1.04
C SER A 50 4.62 -4.72 -1.78
N ILE A 51 5.87 -4.75 -1.27
CA ILE A 51 6.97 -5.52 -1.88
C ILE A 51 6.62 -7.01 -2.01
N ILE A 52 6.02 -7.60 -0.97
CA ILE A 52 5.63 -9.02 -0.98
C ILE A 52 4.59 -9.31 -2.05
N GLY A 53 3.62 -8.42 -2.24
CA GLY A 53 2.50 -8.62 -3.17
C GLY A 53 2.82 -8.42 -4.66
N GLN A 54 3.98 -7.84 -5.01
CA GLN A 54 4.32 -7.54 -6.40
C GLN A 54 4.37 -8.80 -7.28
N GLN A 55 3.78 -8.73 -8.48
CA GLN A 55 3.87 -9.73 -9.55
C GLN A 55 3.42 -11.16 -9.15
N ILE A 56 2.54 -11.30 -8.17
CA ILE A 56 1.95 -12.57 -7.76
C ILE A 56 0.45 -12.40 -7.48
N SER A 57 -0.30 -13.50 -7.50
CA SER A 57 -1.73 -13.46 -7.17
C SER A 57 -1.98 -13.05 -5.71
N VAL A 58 -3.17 -12.55 -5.43
CA VAL A 58 -3.59 -12.17 -4.06
C VAL A 58 -3.47 -13.36 -3.09
N ALA A 59 -3.86 -14.55 -3.52
CA ALA A 59 -3.78 -15.77 -2.71
C ALA A 59 -2.31 -16.11 -2.37
N ALA A 60 -1.42 -16.07 -3.37
CA ALA A 60 0.01 -16.30 -3.17
C ALA A 60 0.63 -15.23 -2.27
N ALA A 61 0.29 -13.95 -2.47
CA ALA A 61 0.76 -12.84 -1.63
C ALA A 61 0.35 -13.03 -0.16
N ASN A 62 -0.88 -13.44 0.10
CA ASN A 62 -1.36 -13.71 1.45
C ASN A 62 -0.62 -14.88 2.11
N SER A 63 -0.41 -15.98 1.38
CA SER A 63 0.35 -17.13 1.88
C SER A 63 1.79 -16.75 2.27
N VAL A 64 2.50 -16.08 1.37
CA VAL A 64 3.88 -15.59 1.63
C VAL A 64 3.89 -14.61 2.80
N PHE A 65 2.94 -13.70 2.86
CA PHE A 65 2.86 -12.71 3.93
C PHE A 65 2.61 -13.35 5.31
N LEU A 66 1.77 -14.39 5.39
CA LEU A 66 1.54 -15.12 6.64
C LEU A 66 2.82 -15.81 7.14
N LYS A 67 3.56 -16.49 6.23
CA LYS A 67 4.86 -17.10 6.57
C LYS A 67 5.88 -16.06 7.04
N PHE A 68 5.97 -14.94 6.33
CA PHE A 68 6.83 -13.81 6.68
C PHE A 68 6.47 -13.23 8.06
N LYS A 69 5.17 -12.99 8.32
CA LYS A 69 4.67 -12.48 9.61
C LYS A 69 5.01 -13.44 10.76
N LYS A 70 4.80 -14.75 10.57
CA LYS A 70 5.19 -15.78 11.54
C LYS A 70 6.69 -15.76 11.81
N LYS A 71 7.53 -15.64 10.75
CA LYS A 71 8.98 -15.56 10.87
C LYS A 71 9.45 -14.32 11.64
N CYS A 72 8.71 -13.22 11.55
CA CYS A 72 8.93 -12.00 12.32
C CYS A 72 8.31 -12.05 13.75
N ASN A 73 7.87 -13.20 14.24
CA ASN A 73 7.17 -13.35 15.53
C ASN A 73 6.01 -12.35 15.67
N ASN A 74 5.24 -12.15 14.60
CA ASN A 74 4.13 -11.19 14.46
C ASN A 74 4.53 -9.71 14.64
N LYS A 75 5.82 -9.38 14.75
CA LYS A 75 6.35 -8.02 14.91
C LYS A 75 7.14 -7.62 13.66
N ILE A 76 6.42 -7.12 12.63
CA ILE A 76 7.03 -6.66 11.39
C ILE A 76 7.55 -5.24 11.61
N ASN A 77 8.85 -5.11 11.89
CA ASN A 77 9.56 -3.83 12.01
C ASN A 77 11.02 -3.99 11.57
N ALA A 78 11.71 -2.87 11.37
CA ALA A 78 13.08 -2.84 10.87
C ALA A 78 14.05 -3.64 11.75
N LYS A 79 13.94 -3.51 13.08
CA LYS A 79 14.80 -4.22 14.04
C LYS A 79 14.64 -5.75 13.98
N THR A 80 13.41 -6.23 13.80
CA THR A 80 13.15 -7.67 13.64
C THR A 80 13.70 -8.19 12.33
N ILE A 81 13.45 -7.46 11.22
CA ILE A 81 13.89 -7.88 9.88
C ILE A 81 15.41 -7.84 9.72
N SER A 82 16.10 -6.88 10.32
CA SER A 82 17.56 -6.80 10.25
C SER A 82 18.24 -8.04 10.80
N LYS A 83 17.67 -8.69 11.81
CA LYS A 83 18.17 -9.93 12.45
C LYS A 83 17.93 -11.19 11.62
N LEU A 84 17.01 -11.17 10.65
CA LEU A 84 16.71 -12.33 9.81
C LEU A 84 17.75 -12.46 8.69
N SER A 85 18.23 -13.67 8.45
CA SER A 85 19.10 -13.95 7.30
C SER A 85 18.32 -13.91 5.98
N SER A 86 19.04 -13.71 4.87
CA SER A 86 18.42 -13.79 3.53
C SER A 86 17.83 -15.17 3.24
N VAL A 87 18.40 -16.24 3.78
CA VAL A 87 17.88 -17.61 3.65
C VAL A 87 16.55 -17.74 4.39
N GLN A 88 16.47 -17.23 5.61
CA GLN A 88 15.22 -17.25 6.38
C GLN A 88 14.07 -16.50 5.68
N LEU A 89 14.38 -15.37 5.04
CA LEU A 89 13.39 -14.61 4.28
C LEU A 89 12.98 -15.34 2.98
N LYS A 90 13.93 -15.96 2.26
CA LYS A 90 13.63 -16.80 1.08
C LYS A 90 12.73 -17.99 1.45
N ASN A 91 12.94 -18.63 2.58
CA ASN A 91 12.12 -19.75 3.06
C ASN A 91 10.65 -19.35 3.36
N CYS A 92 10.36 -18.04 3.46
CA CYS A 92 8.99 -17.56 3.48
C CYS A 92 8.32 -17.50 2.10
N GLY A 93 9.04 -17.78 1.02
CA GLY A 93 8.57 -17.68 -0.37
C GLY A 93 8.91 -16.34 -1.05
N LEU A 94 9.86 -15.58 -0.48
CA LEU A 94 10.29 -14.32 -1.08
C LEU A 94 11.35 -14.54 -2.17
N SER A 95 11.17 -13.91 -3.33
CA SER A 95 12.18 -13.89 -4.37
C SER A 95 13.45 -13.14 -3.92
N ARG A 96 14.57 -13.36 -4.60
CA ARG A 96 15.84 -12.68 -4.32
C ARG A 96 15.69 -11.14 -4.31
N LEU A 97 14.92 -10.59 -5.25
CA LEU A 97 14.70 -9.14 -5.35
C LEU A 97 13.86 -8.62 -4.17
N LYS A 98 12.79 -9.33 -3.78
CA LYS A 98 11.96 -8.97 -2.63
C LYS A 98 12.74 -9.02 -1.32
N VAL A 99 13.58 -10.03 -1.12
CA VAL A 99 14.47 -10.12 0.05
C VAL A 99 15.40 -8.91 0.12
N ARG A 100 16.04 -8.54 -1.02
CA ARG A 100 16.91 -7.36 -1.09
C ARG A 100 16.15 -6.07 -0.77
N GLY A 101 14.94 -5.89 -1.32
CA GLY A 101 14.10 -4.72 -1.05
C GLY A 101 13.73 -4.59 0.42
N ILE A 102 13.25 -5.68 1.03
CA ILE A 102 12.84 -5.70 2.45
C ILE A 102 14.04 -5.47 3.39
N LYS A 103 15.20 -6.06 3.09
CA LYS A 103 16.44 -5.84 3.88
C LYS A 103 16.95 -4.41 3.76
N ASN A 104 16.94 -3.86 2.54
CA ASN A 104 17.32 -2.47 2.29
C ASN A 104 16.39 -1.49 3.03
N LEU A 105 15.06 -1.69 2.94
CA LEU A 105 14.08 -0.90 3.68
C LEU A 105 14.33 -0.94 5.20
N ALA A 106 14.64 -2.13 5.74
CA ALA A 106 14.95 -2.27 7.17
C ALA A 106 16.21 -1.49 7.55
N ASN A 107 17.28 -1.58 6.76
CA ASN A 107 18.54 -0.85 7.01
C ASN A 107 18.31 0.67 6.93
N GLN A 108 17.68 1.16 5.86
CA GLN A 108 17.39 2.60 5.69
C GLN A 108 16.47 3.16 6.78
N THR A 109 15.60 2.32 7.37
CA THR A 109 14.78 2.73 8.52
C THR A 109 15.61 2.81 9.80
N LEU A 110 16.59 1.93 9.99
CA LEU A 110 17.45 1.90 11.19
C LEU A 110 18.50 3.01 11.18
N ASP A 111 19.14 3.25 10.02
CA ASP A 111 20.13 4.32 9.85
C ASP A 111 19.50 5.70 9.63
N LYS A 112 18.15 5.77 9.57
CA LYS A 112 17.34 6.98 9.38
C LYS A 112 17.50 7.66 8.01
N SER A 113 18.11 7.02 7.03
CA SER A 113 18.14 7.52 5.64
C SER A 113 16.74 7.49 5.01
N PHE A 114 15.86 6.60 5.46
CA PHE A 114 14.42 6.66 5.21
C PHE A 114 13.68 7.15 6.46
N ASN A 115 13.11 8.35 6.39
CA ASN A 115 12.31 8.94 7.47
C ASN A 115 10.84 9.13 7.07
N PRO A 116 9.94 8.21 7.42
CA PRO A 116 8.54 8.28 7.03
C PRO A 116 7.76 9.47 7.63
N ARG A 117 8.30 10.13 8.67
CA ARG A 117 7.67 11.31 9.29
C ARG A 117 7.71 12.54 8.38
N LEU A 118 8.51 12.52 7.33
CA LEU A 118 8.57 13.59 6.35
C LEU A 118 7.40 13.54 5.35
N ILE A 119 6.89 12.34 5.03
CA ILE A 119 5.86 12.11 4.00
C ILE A 119 4.60 12.96 4.20
N PRO A 120 4.04 13.11 5.43
CA PRO A 120 2.86 13.97 5.62
C PRO A 120 3.07 15.45 5.29
N LYS A 121 4.33 15.92 5.25
CA LYS A 121 4.70 17.30 4.96
C LYS A 121 5.01 17.56 3.48
N MET A 122 5.13 16.51 2.69
CA MET A 122 5.43 16.56 1.26
C MET A 122 4.14 16.70 0.45
N SER A 123 4.21 17.35 -0.70
CA SER A 123 3.20 17.25 -1.75
C SER A 123 3.06 15.81 -2.24
N ASP A 124 2.03 15.53 -3.06
CA ASP A 124 1.83 14.18 -3.57
C ASP A 124 3.00 13.71 -4.44
N GLU A 125 3.48 14.56 -5.34
CA GLU A 125 4.60 14.23 -6.23
C GLU A 125 5.93 14.09 -5.48
N GLU A 126 6.25 14.99 -4.55
CA GLU A 126 7.43 14.87 -3.70
C GLU A 126 7.43 13.56 -2.91
N ALA A 127 6.28 13.17 -2.36
CA ALA A 127 6.13 11.92 -1.63
C ALA A 127 6.27 10.69 -2.53
N ILE A 128 5.77 10.75 -3.77
CA ILE A 128 5.94 9.69 -4.78
C ILE A 128 7.43 9.54 -5.11
N ILE A 129 8.13 10.64 -5.41
CA ILE A 129 9.56 10.63 -5.72
C ILE A 129 10.34 10.08 -4.52
N TYR A 130 10.08 10.57 -3.32
CA TYR A 130 10.74 10.13 -2.10
C TYR A 130 10.57 8.63 -1.84
N LEU A 131 9.35 8.11 -1.95
CA LEU A 131 9.06 6.69 -1.79
C LEU A 131 9.70 5.83 -2.90
N SER A 132 9.76 6.35 -4.12
CA SER A 132 10.32 5.64 -5.28
C SER A 132 11.86 5.48 -5.21
N GLN A 133 12.54 6.18 -4.32
CA GLN A 133 13.96 5.95 -4.01
C GLN A 133 14.19 4.64 -3.24
N LEU A 134 13.16 4.11 -2.60
CA LEU A 134 13.24 2.83 -1.92
C LEU A 134 13.32 1.68 -2.94
N ARG A 135 14.25 0.77 -2.70
CA ARG A 135 14.41 -0.40 -3.57
C ARG A 135 13.12 -1.22 -3.66
N GLN A 136 12.71 -1.59 -4.85
CA GLN A 136 11.45 -2.30 -5.16
C GLN A 136 10.18 -1.47 -4.94
N ILE A 137 10.27 -0.17 -4.75
CA ILE A 137 9.13 0.73 -4.74
C ILE A 137 9.23 1.62 -5.97
N GLY A 138 8.40 1.36 -6.98
CA GLY A 138 8.21 2.24 -8.12
C GLY A 138 7.04 3.22 -7.89
N ARG A 139 6.80 4.10 -8.86
CA ARG A 139 5.73 5.11 -8.85
C ARG A 139 4.37 4.52 -8.44
N TRP A 140 3.91 3.46 -9.12
CA TRP A 140 2.64 2.82 -8.80
C TRP A 140 2.57 2.32 -7.35
N SER A 141 3.64 1.69 -6.83
CA SER A 141 3.69 1.24 -5.43
C SER A 141 3.66 2.42 -4.45
N ALA A 142 4.33 3.53 -4.78
CA ALA A 142 4.30 4.76 -3.99
C ALA A 142 2.90 5.36 -3.96
N GLU A 143 2.22 5.46 -5.10
CA GLU A 143 0.83 5.89 -5.21
C GLU A 143 -0.11 5.03 -4.36
N MET A 144 0.05 3.69 -4.38
CA MET A 144 -0.73 2.78 -3.53
C MET A 144 -0.47 3.01 -2.03
N ILE A 145 0.76 3.30 -1.64
CA ILE A 145 1.09 3.66 -0.25
C ILE A 145 0.41 4.97 0.15
N LEU A 146 0.46 6.00 -0.69
CA LEU A 146 -0.17 7.29 -0.39
C LEU A 146 -1.69 7.17 -0.31
N LEU A 147 -2.30 6.42 -1.22
CA LEU A 147 -3.74 6.19 -1.25
C LEU A 147 -4.22 5.37 -0.05
N PHE A 148 -3.62 4.19 0.20
CA PHE A 148 -4.13 3.22 1.18
C PHE A 148 -3.51 3.31 2.57
N THR A 149 -2.40 4.05 2.75
CA THR A 149 -1.79 4.24 4.07
C THR A 149 -2.03 5.63 4.61
N TYR A 150 -1.92 6.64 3.75
CA TYR A 150 -2.11 8.04 4.15
C TYR A 150 -3.49 8.60 3.81
N ASN A 151 -4.33 7.88 3.04
CA ASN A 151 -5.63 8.31 2.53
C ASN A 151 -5.57 9.66 1.78
N ARG A 152 -4.52 9.86 0.99
CA ARG A 152 -4.44 11.05 0.15
C ARG A 152 -5.50 11.02 -0.92
N SER A 153 -6.26 12.11 -1.06
CA SER A 153 -7.45 12.17 -1.90
C SER A 153 -7.18 12.49 -3.37
N ASN A 154 -5.99 13.03 -3.68
CA ASN A 154 -5.62 13.48 -5.03
C ASN A 154 -4.59 12.55 -5.70
N ILE A 155 -4.61 11.26 -5.37
CA ILE A 155 -3.77 10.25 -6.02
C ILE A 155 -4.62 9.53 -7.08
N TRP A 156 -4.19 9.62 -8.34
CA TRP A 156 -4.84 8.98 -9.48
C TRP A 156 -3.87 8.05 -10.20
N PRO A 157 -3.85 6.75 -9.87
CA PRO A 157 -2.85 5.81 -10.38
C PRO A 157 -3.21 5.32 -11.79
N ILE A 158 -2.89 6.11 -12.80
CA ILE A 158 -3.19 5.82 -14.22
C ILE A 158 -2.58 4.52 -14.75
N GLN A 159 -1.59 3.96 -14.06
CA GLN A 159 -0.96 2.68 -14.41
C GLN A 159 -1.61 1.48 -13.69
N ASP A 160 -2.63 1.70 -12.85
CA ASP A 160 -3.32 0.62 -12.17
C ASP A 160 -4.27 -0.13 -13.09
N ILE A 161 -3.92 -1.37 -13.42
CA ILE A 161 -4.70 -2.22 -14.34
C ILE A 161 -6.11 -2.47 -13.79
N GLY A 162 -6.27 -2.56 -12.47
CA GLY A 162 -7.57 -2.76 -11.83
C GLY A 162 -8.47 -1.55 -12.04
N LEU A 163 -7.92 -0.35 -11.84
CA LEU A 163 -8.62 0.92 -12.10
C LEU A 163 -9.01 1.04 -13.58
N LEU A 164 -8.06 0.84 -14.50
CA LEU A 164 -8.30 0.93 -15.95
C LEU A 164 -9.39 -0.04 -16.41
N ARG A 165 -9.34 -1.30 -15.94
CA ARG A 165 -10.39 -2.31 -16.22
C ARG A 165 -11.74 -1.92 -15.61
N GLY A 166 -11.74 -1.29 -14.44
CA GLY A 166 -12.96 -0.78 -13.81
C GLY A 166 -13.62 0.30 -14.63
N ILE A 167 -12.83 1.26 -15.14
CA ILE A 167 -13.31 2.36 -15.98
C ILE A 167 -13.83 1.83 -17.33
N SER A 168 -13.11 0.93 -17.99
CA SER A 168 -13.50 0.42 -19.31
C SER A 168 -14.74 -0.46 -19.31
N LYS A 169 -15.22 -0.91 -18.15
CA LYS A 169 -16.42 -1.75 -18.01
C LYS A 169 -17.69 -0.96 -17.66
N ASN A 170 -17.58 0.30 -17.36
CA ASN A 170 -18.67 1.18 -16.94
C ASN A 170 -18.70 2.46 -17.75
#